data_23034180d49d62af0e26324e00c18ef8
#
_entry.id   23034180d49d62af0e26324e00c18ef8
#
_cell.length_a   1.000
_cell.length_b   1.000
_cell.length_c   1.000
_cell.angle_alpha   90.00
_cell.angle_beta   90.00
_cell.angle_gamma   90.00
#
_symmetry.space_group_name_H-M   'P 1'
#
loop_
_entity.id
_entity.type
_entity.pdbx_description
1 polymer ?
#
loop_
_entity_poly.entity_id
_entity_poly.type
_entity_poly.pdbx_seq_one_letter_code
_entity_poly.pdbx_strand_id
1 'polypeptide(L)'
;MASLMENLISILQEECDAYDKLLKFSMDKTPVIVSEDLKELERITDEEQTVVSDINRIDKKREQVTKDIADVMNMDVHKLKLKTIIQLMAKRPEEQEALEKSYDRLHQSVHQVENINRENA
;
A
#
# COMPACT_ATOMS: atom_id res chain seq x y z
N MET A 1 15.90 18.92 -1.23
CA MET A 1 15.88 17.52 -0.78
C MET A 1 14.57 17.22 -0.08
N ALA A 2 13.89 16.12 -0.43
CA ALA A 2 12.66 15.75 0.25
C ALA A 2 12.95 15.33 1.69
N SER A 3 12.09 15.71 2.64
CA SER A 3 12.18 15.26 4.02
C SER A 3 11.79 13.78 4.14
N LEU A 4 12.12 13.15 5.27
CA LEU A 4 11.71 11.77 5.53
C LEU A 4 10.17 11.63 5.51
N MET A 5 9.45 12.64 6.00
CA MET A 5 7.98 12.63 5.98
C MET A 5 7.42 12.75 4.57
N GLU A 6 8.00 13.62 3.73
CA GLU A 6 7.62 13.72 2.32
C GLU A 6 7.89 12.40 1.59
N ASN A 7 9.03 11.76 1.87
CA ASN A 7 9.35 10.45 1.32
C ASN A 7 8.33 9.40 1.74
N LEU A 8 7.93 9.38 3.00
CA LEU A 8 6.92 8.45 3.51
C LEU A 8 5.58 8.66 2.83
N ILE A 9 5.14 9.92 2.68
CA ILE A 9 3.88 10.26 2.00
C ILE A 9 3.93 9.77 0.54
N SER A 10 5.03 10.02 -0.17
CA SER A 10 5.21 9.59 -1.55
C SER A 10 5.16 8.06 -1.68
N ILE A 11 5.82 7.34 -0.78
CA ILE A 11 5.81 5.88 -0.76
C ILE A 11 4.41 5.33 -0.49
N LEU A 12 3.66 5.93 0.43
CA LEU A 12 2.28 5.52 0.70
C LEU A 12 1.36 5.75 -0.49
N GLN A 13 1.53 6.86 -1.21
CA GLN A 13 0.77 7.12 -2.44
C GLN A 13 1.10 6.08 -3.52
N GLU A 14 2.37 5.75 -3.69
CA GLU A 14 2.82 4.71 -4.60
C GLU A 14 2.20 3.35 -4.23
N GLU A 15 2.18 3.03 -2.94
CA GLU A 15 1.58 1.79 -2.42
C GLU A 15 0.07 1.76 -2.68
N CYS A 16 -0.64 2.85 -2.45
CA CYS A 16 -2.06 2.97 -2.76
C CYS A 16 -2.34 2.72 -4.25
N ASP A 17 -1.54 3.32 -5.12
CA ASP A 17 -1.70 3.15 -6.57
C ASP A 17 -1.47 1.68 -6.98
N ALA A 18 -0.50 1.01 -6.37
CA ALA A 18 -0.24 -0.40 -6.64
C ALA A 18 -1.40 -1.30 -6.19
N TYR A 19 -1.95 -1.05 -5.00
CA TYR A 19 -3.13 -1.78 -4.52
C TYR A 19 -4.37 -1.52 -5.36
N ASP A 20 -4.55 -0.30 -5.87
CA ASP A 20 -5.66 0.02 -6.79
C ASP A 20 -5.54 -0.78 -8.10
N LYS A 21 -4.33 -0.94 -8.63
CA LYS A 21 -4.09 -1.81 -9.79
C LYS A 21 -4.40 -3.27 -9.48
N LEU A 22 -3.96 -3.74 -8.33
CA LEU A 22 -4.23 -5.12 -7.89
C LEU A 22 -5.73 -5.36 -7.76
N LEU A 23 -6.45 -4.41 -7.18
CA LEU A 23 -7.91 -4.47 -7.06
C LEU A 23 -8.57 -4.59 -8.43
N LYS A 24 -8.14 -3.78 -9.40
CA LYS A 24 -8.68 -3.81 -10.76
C LYS A 24 -8.50 -5.19 -11.40
N PHE A 25 -7.29 -5.76 -11.34
CA PHE A 25 -7.03 -7.09 -11.87
C PHE A 25 -7.86 -8.15 -11.15
N SER A 26 -7.99 -8.06 -9.84
CA SER A 26 -8.81 -9.00 -9.06
C SER A 26 -10.29 -8.92 -9.45
N MET A 27 -10.80 -7.71 -9.70
CA MET A 27 -12.18 -7.51 -10.19
C MET A 27 -12.35 -8.07 -11.60
N ASP A 28 -11.38 -7.87 -12.48
CA ASP A 28 -11.40 -8.37 -13.86
C ASP A 28 -11.40 -9.91 -13.90
N LYS A 29 -10.85 -10.57 -12.89
CA LYS A 29 -10.84 -12.04 -12.77
C LYS A 29 -12.22 -12.63 -12.54
N THR A 30 -13.10 -11.93 -11.87
CA THR A 30 -14.42 -12.46 -11.49
C THR A 30 -15.21 -12.99 -12.68
N PRO A 31 -15.46 -12.20 -13.76
CA PRO A 31 -16.18 -12.72 -14.92
C PRO A 31 -15.38 -13.78 -15.68
N VAL A 32 -14.07 -13.73 -15.68
CA VAL A 32 -13.18 -14.69 -16.34
C VAL A 32 -13.27 -16.06 -15.66
N ILE A 33 -13.31 -16.08 -14.32
CA ILE A 33 -13.51 -17.30 -13.54
C ILE A 33 -14.87 -17.93 -13.89
N VAL A 34 -15.92 -17.11 -13.95
CA VAL A 34 -17.28 -17.57 -14.27
C VAL A 34 -17.35 -18.15 -15.68
N SER A 35 -16.66 -17.55 -16.66
CA SER A 35 -16.65 -18.01 -18.05
C SER A 35 -15.70 -19.19 -18.29
N GLU A 36 -14.91 -19.57 -17.30
CA GLU A 36 -13.91 -20.65 -17.40
C GLU A 36 -12.85 -20.45 -18.48
N ASP A 37 -12.54 -19.20 -18.81
CA ASP A 37 -11.50 -18.86 -19.78
C ASP A 37 -10.12 -18.94 -19.10
N LEU A 38 -9.49 -20.11 -19.21
CA LEU A 38 -8.21 -20.39 -18.53
C LEU A 38 -7.05 -19.55 -19.04
N LYS A 39 -7.03 -19.24 -20.33
CA LYS A 39 -5.95 -18.42 -20.93
C LYS A 39 -6.00 -16.99 -20.41
N GLU A 40 -7.19 -16.41 -20.38
CA GLU A 40 -7.38 -15.06 -19.88
C GLU A 40 -7.11 -14.97 -18.38
N LEU A 41 -7.54 -16.01 -17.64
CA LEU A 41 -7.27 -16.10 -16.20
C LEU A 41 -5.76 -16.13 -15.92
N GLU A 42 -5.00 -16.92 -16.70
CA GLU A 42 -3.54 -16.99 -16.58
C GLU A 42 -2.89 -15.65 -16.88
N ARG A 43 -3.33 -14.95 -17.92
CA ARG A 43 -2.82 -13.62 -18.28
C ARG A 43 -3.02 -12.61 -17.14
N ILE A 44 -4.22 -12.56 -16.58
CA ILE A 44 -4.54 -11.65 -15.48
C ILE A 44 -3.72 -12.01 -14.22
N THR A 45 -3.60 -13.29 -13.93
CA THR A 45 -2.83 -13.77 -12.78
C THR A 45 -1.35 -13.38 -12.91
N ASP A 46 -0.77 -13.47 -14.09
CA ASP A 46 0.62 -13.06 -14.34
C ASP A 46 0.79 -11.55 -14.11
N GLU A 47 -0.15 -10.74 -14.56
CA GLU A 47 -0.14 -9.29 -14.31
C GLU A 47 -0.29 -8.96 -12.83
N GLU A 48 -1.15 -9.68 -12.11
CA GLU A 48 -1.27 -9.55 -10.66
C GLU A 48 0.05 -9.85 -9.95
N GLN A 49 0.77 -10.88 -10.38
CA GLN A 49 2.08 -11.23 -9.78
C GLN A 49 3.11 -10.12 -9.95
N THR A 50 3.09 -9.44 -11.09
CA THR A 50 3.95 -8.27 -11.31
C THR A 50 3.63 -7.16 -10.32
N VAL A 51 2.35 -6.88 -10.10
CA VAL A 51 1.92 -5.86 -9.13
C VAL A 51 2.28 -6.26 -7.70
N VAL A 52 2.12 -7.53 -7.34
CA VAL A 52 2.51 -8.05 -6.01
C VAL A 52 4.01 -7.86 -5.78
N SER A 53 4.84 -8.12 -6.80
CA SER A 53 6.28 -7.87 -6.71
C SER A 53 6.60 -6.39 -6.49
N ASP A 54 5.87 -5.50 -7.16
CA ASP A 54 6.01 -4.05 -6.95
C ASP A 54 5.62 -3.65 -5.53
N ILE A 55 4.54 -4.21 -5.00
CA ILE A 55 4.09 -3.96 -3.62
C ILE A 55 5.16 -4.39 -2.62
N ASN A 56 5.76 -5.54 -2.82
CA ASN A 56 6.84 -6.03 -1.95
C ASN A 56 8.05 -5.09 -1.96
N ARG A 57 8.40 -4.57 -3.13
CA ARG A 57 9.48 -3.59 -3.28
C ARG A 57 9.14 -2.27 -2.56
N ILE A 58 7.91 -1.80 -2.69
CA ILE A 58 7.42 -0.59 -2.03
C ILE A 58 7.41 -0.76 -0.51
N ASP A 59 6.97 -1.93 -0.01
CA ASP A 59 7.00 -2.26 1.41
C ASP A 59 8.41 -2.16 1.99
N LYS A 60 9.41 -2.63 1.26
CA LYS A 60 10.81 -2.53 1.70
C LYS A 60 11.27 -1.07 1.78
N LYS A 61 10.88 -0.24 0.83
CA LYS A 61 11.15 1.20 0.87
C LYS A 61 10.51 1.84 2.10
N ARG A 62 9.27 1.48 2.41
CA ARG A 62 8.55 1.99 3.58
C ARG A 62 9.24 1.59 4.88
N GLU A 63 9.66 0.32 4.99
CA GLU A 63 10.41 -0.15 6.14
C GLU A 63 11.70 0.65 6.36
N GLN A 64 12.43 0.95 5.29
CA GLN A 64 13.66 1.72 5.38
C GLN A 64 13.41 3.15 5.84
N VAL A 65 12.41 3.81 5.28
CA VAL A 65 12.06 5.18 5.70
C VAL A 65 11.59 5.19 7.15
N THR A 66 10.83 4.19 7.57
CA THR A 66 10.37 4.06 8.96
C THR A 66 11.56 3.90 9.92
N LYS A 67 12.57 3.11 9.54
CA LYS A 67 13.81 2.99 10.32
C LYS A 67 14.55 4.32 10.42
N ASP A 68 14.63 5.05 9.31
CA ASP A 68 15.30 6.35 9.28
C ASP A 68 14.58 7.36 10.18
N ILE A 69 13.25 7.36 10.18
CA ILE A 69 12.44 8.19 11.06
C ILE A 69 12.67 7.81 12.54
N ALA A 70 12.67 6.52 12.82
CA ALA A 70 12.93 6.02 14.19
C ALA A 70 14.30 6.46 14.69
N ASP A 71 15.33 6.40 13.85
CA ASP A 71 16.69 6.83 14.20
C ASP A 71 16.73 8.34 14.50
N VAL A 72 16.11 9.15 13.66
CA VAL A 72 16.05 10.60 13.86
C VAL A 72 15.31 10.97 15.14
N MET A 73 14.23 10.25 15.45
CA MET A 73 13.40 10.50 16.64
C MET A 73 13.90 9.77 17.87
N ASN A 74 14.97 8.99 17.75
CA ASN A 74 15.52 8.18 18.83
C ASN A 74 14.46 7.26 19.48
N MET A 75 13.69 6.59 18.62
CA MET A 75 12.62 5.66 19.02
C MET A 75 12.93 4.25 18.54
N ASP A 76 12.34 3.26 19.24
CA ASP A 76 12.38 1.88 18.79
C ASP A 76 11.49 1.71 17.54
N VAL A 77 12.07 1.26 16.43
CA VAL A 77 11.36 1.06 15.17
C VAL A 77 10.15 0.13 15.33
N HIS A 78 10.22 -0.86 16.22
CA HIS A 78 9.12 -1.79 16.46
C HIS A 78 7.90 -1.14 17.13
N LYS A 79 8.10 0.00 17.79
CA LYS A 79 7.03 0.80 18.41
C LYS A 79 6.52 1.90 17.49
N LEU A 80 7.19 2.14 16.37
CA LEU A 80 6.88 3.24 15.47
C LEU A 80 5.99 2.73 14.31
N LYS A 81 4.69 2.61 14.60
CA LYS A 81 3.69 2.26 13.59
C LYS A 81 3.25 3.52 12.84
N LEU A 82 2.70 3.34 11.64
CA LEU A 82 2.24 4.45 10.80
C LEU A 82 1.26 5.36 11.55
N LYS A 83 0.33 4.77 12.29
CA LYS A 83 -0.64 5.52 13.10
C LYS A 83 0.05 6.37 14.18
N THR A 84 1.13 5.86 14.76
CA THR A 84 1.95 6.57 15.74
C THR A 84 2.66 7.76 15.08
N ILE A 85 3.21 7.56 13.87
CA ILE A 85 3.87 8.63 13.12
C ILE A 85 2.88 9.77 12.84
N ILE A 86 1.66 9.44 12.43
CA ILE A 86 0.60 10.43 12.19
C ILE A 86 0.34 11.27 13.45
N GLN A 87 0.23 10.61 14.62
CA GLN A 87 0.02 11.30 15.90
C GLN A 87 1.16 12.24 16.26
N LEU A 88 2.39 11.85 15.92
CA LEU A 88 3.58 12.66 16.21
C LEU A 88 3.68 13.90 15.32
N MET A 89 2.88 13.99 14.26
CA MET A 89 2.89 15.10 13.30
C MET A 89 1.92 16.23 13.66
N ALA A 90 1.43 16.29 14.90
CA ALA A 90 0.44 17.29 15.33
C ALA A 90 0.89 18.75 15.09
N LYS A 91 2.21 19.03 15.13
CA LYS A 91 2.76 20.37 14.88
C LYS A 91 2.95 20.68 13.39
N ARG A 92 2.68 19.73 12.52
CA ARG A 92 2.82 19.86 11.06
C ARG A 92 1.50 19.41 10.40
N PRO A 93 0.44 20.21 10.52
CA PRO A 93 -0.91 19.76 10.17
C PRO A 93 -1.10 19.39 8.70
N GLU A 94 -0.40 20.03 7.77
CA GLU A 94 -0.51 19.70 6.35
C GLU A 94 0.06 18.31 6.05
N GLU A 95 1.24 18.00 6.60
CA GLU A 95 1.86 16.68 6.43
C GLU A 95 1.06 15.61 7.18
N GLN A 96 0.57 15.94 8.37
CA GLN A 96 -0.29 15.02 9.15
C GLN A 96 -1.54 14.64 8.37
N GLU A 97 -2.21 15.61 7.76
CA GLU A 97 -3.41 15.37 6.95
C GLU A 97 -3.10 14.51 5.74
N ALA A 98 -2.00 14.78 5.03
CA ALA A 98 -1.59 13.99 3.87
C ALA A 98 -1.30 12.54 4.25
N LEU A 99 -0.60 12.31 5.37
CA LEU A 99 -0.34 10.96 5.89
C LEU A 99 -1.62 10.24 6.29
N GLU A 100 -2.51 10.92 6.97
CA GLU A 100 -3.79 10.35 7.40
C GLU A 100 -4.66 9.94 6.23
N LYS A 101 -4.77 10.79 5.21
CA LYS A 101 -5.49 10.48 3.97
C LYS A 101 -4.90 9.28 3.25
N SER A 102 -3.58 9.22 3.13
CA SER A 102 -2.90 8.10 2.49
C SER A 102 -3.06 6.81 3.30
N TYR A 103 -3.01 6.91 4.62
CA TYR A 103 -3.25 5.77 5.52
C TYR A 103 -4.67 5.21 5.34
N ASP A 104 -5.68 6.08 5.35
CA ASP A 104 -7.08 5.67 5.21
C ASP A 104 -7.33 5.05 3.82
N ARG A 105 -6.79 5.67 2.77
CA ARG A 105 -6.89 5.15 1.40
C ARG A 105 -6.25 3.77 1.27
N LEU A 106 -5.05 3.61 1.80
CA LEU A 106 -4.33 2.33 1.77
C LEU A 106 -5.10 1.25 2.49
N HIS A 107 -5.60 1.55 3.69
CA HIS A 107 -6.38 0.62 4.50
C HIS A 107 -7.63 0.15 3.76
N GLN A 108 -8.33 1.08 3.12
CA GLN A 108 -9.51 0.79 2.31
C GLN A 108 -9.17 -0.08 1.10
N SER A 109 -8.13 0.26 0.35
CA SER A 109 -7.70 -0.50 -0.83
C SER A 109 -7.30 -1.93 -0.48
N VAL A 110 -6.52 -2.11 0.59
CA VAL A 110 -6.12 -3.44 1.07
C VAL A 110 -7.35 -4.27 1.45
N HIS A 111 -8.29 -3.67 2.15
CA HIS A 111 -9.51 -4.35 2.58
C HIS A 111 -10.37 -4.78 1.38
N GLN A 112 -10.48 -3.92 0.37
CA GLN A 112 -11.21 -4.24 -0.86
C GLN A 112 -10.55 -5.39 -1.63
N VAL A 113 -9.22 -5.42 -1.74
CA VAL A 113 -8.48 -6.50 -2.37
C VAL A 113 -8.71 -7.82 -1.63
N GLU A 114 -8.64 -7.81 -0.30
CA GLU A 114 -8.91 -9.00 0.51
C GLU A 114 -10.32 -9.54 0.27
N ASN A 115 -11.32 -8.67 0.22
CA ASN A 115 -12.70 -9.05 -0.01
C ASN A 115 -12.89 -9.68 -1.40
N ILE A 116 -12.38 -9.06 -2.45
CA ILE A 116 -12.55 -9.58 -3.81
C ILE A 116 -11.79 -10.89 -4.01
N ASN A 117 -10.61 -11.03 -3.42
CA ASN A 117 -9.85 -12.28 -3.47
C ASN A 117 -10.60 -13.42 -2.78
N ARG A 118 -11.28 -13.12 -1.68
CA ARG A 118 -12.11 -14.09 -0.97
C ARG A 118 -13.29 -14.55 -1.83
N GLU A 119 -13.93 -13.63 -2.55
CA GLU A 119 -15.01 -13.94 -3.48
C GLU A 119 -14.52 -14.76 -4.67
N ASN A 120 -13.30 -14.53 -5.13
CA ASN A 120 -12.70 -15.24 -6.27
C ASN A 120 -12.09 -16.58 -5.91
N ALA A 121 -12.00 -16.89 -4.65
CA ALA A 121 -11.42 -18.16 -4.18
C ALA A 121 -12.32 -19.38 -4.46
#